data_8696b315d70f86088fbc2fa24d0f6800
#
_entry.id   8696b315d70f86088fbc2fa24d0f6800
#
_cell.length_a   1.000
_cell.length_b   1.000
_cell.length_c   1.000
_cell.angle_alpha   90.00
_cell.angle_beta   90.00
_cell.angle_gamma   90.00
#
_symmetry.space_group_name_H-M   'P 1'
#
loop_
_entity.id
_entity.type
_entity.pdbx_description
1 polymer ?
#
loop_
_entity_poly.entity_id
_entity_poly.type
_entity_poly.pdbx_seq_one_letter_code
_entity_poly.pdbx_strand_id
1 'polypeptide(L)'
;MTLRHLKMFVAVCETGSVTRASELLYIAQPTVSHAISELEKYYNVRLFDRINQRLILTETGRELLVSAKEILSDFESFERLASFGGQSPRVRIGASLTLGQTVVPPYLKRPGTEHPDIEAQLVIKTSASIQAEIENGDLDFAIVEGEISSPYLRAELFTRDKLVAVANAEDDIPNTLSPEALAHYPLLLRDHGSASRAFLEKLFSAKGIHVAPRMESVNDQALITAVYASLGIAFLPETFVFGHIARGKFKEIKIEDLDSSRNNYLIIHKNKRLNTFQEAAYLLMKEM
;
A
#
# COMPACT_ATOMS: atom_id res chain seq x y z
N MET A 1 26.70 -2.54 20.98
CA MET A 1 25.46 -2.83 20.21
C MET A 1 25.54 -4.22 19.60
N THR A 2 24.41 -4.96 19.53
CA THR A 2 24.32 -6.31 18.92
C THR A 2 23.00 -6.43 18.15
N LEU A 3 22.87 -7.44 17.29
CA LEU A 3 21.60 -7.76 16.61
C LEU A 3 20.44 -7.98 17.58
N ARG A 4 20.73 -8.47 18.80
CA ARG A 4 19.72 -8.61 19.85
C ARG A 4 19.12 -7.27 20.27
N HIS A 5 19.91 -6.21 20.35
CA HIS A 5 19.42 -4.86 20.62
C HIS A 5 18.51 -4.34 19.50
N LEU A 6 18.87 -4.61 18.24
CA LEU A 6 18.03 -4.25 17.09
C LEU A 6 16.69 -5.00 17.11
N LYS A 7 16.69 -6.32 17.40
CA LYS A 7 15.46 -7.11 17.55
C LYS A 7 14.55 -6.54 18.65
N MET A 8 15.12 -6.15 19.79
CA MET A 8 14.33 -5.53 20.88
C MET A 8 13.78 -4.16 20.47
N PHE A 9 14.58 -3.34 19.78
CA PHE A 9 14.16 -2.03 19.27
C PHE A 9 12.99 -2.16 18.29
N VAL A 10 13.10 -3.03 17.28
CA VAL A 10 12.04 -3.30 16.31
C VAL A 10 10.77 -3.79 17.02
N ALA A 11 10.85 -4.74 17.95
CA ALA A 11 9.71 -5.25 18.69
C ALA A 11 9.00 -4.15 19.53
N VAL A 12 9.77 -3.22 20.12
CA VAL A 12 9.19 -2.07 20.84
C VAL A 12 8.47 -1.12 19.87
N CYS A 13 9.03 -0.89 18.68
CA CYS A 13 8.38 -0.06 17.64
C CYS A 13 7.05 -0.68 17.18
N GLU A 14 7.04 -1.98 16.91
CA GLU A 14 5.86 -2.70 16.41
C GLU A 14 4.73 -2.80 17.44
N THR A 15 5.09 -3.01 18.69
CA THR A 15 4.08 -3.17 19.77
C THR A 15 3.68 -1.84 20.41
N GLY A 16 4.46 -0.77 20.21
CA GLY A 16 4.30 0.52 20.89
C GLY A 16 4.48 0.45 22.42
N SER A 17 5.05 -0.65 22.94
CA SER A 17 5.13 -0.92 24.37
C SER A 17 6.31 -1.83 24.73
N VAL A 18 7.15 -1.38 25.67
CA VAL A 18 8.27 -2.19 26.18
C VAL A 18 7.78 -3.49 26.81
N THR A 19 6.65 -3.46 27.52
CA THR A 19 6.07 -4.65 28.16
C THR A 19 5.60 -5.66 27.11
N ARG A 20 4.80 -5.23 26.11
CA ARG A 20 4.36 -6.12 25.03
C ARG A 20 5.53 -6.67 24.21
N ALA A 21 6.54 -5.85 23.93
CA ALA A 21 7.75 -6.31 23.26
C ALA A 21 8.49 -7.38 24.07
N SER A 22 8.55 -7.23 25.39
CA SER A 22 9.17 -8.23 26.28
C SER A 22 8.43 -9.55 26.29
N GLU A 23 7.10 -9.52 26.28
CA GLU A 23 6.23 -10.69 26.15
C GLU A 23 6.43 -11.39 24.80
N LEU A 24 6.40 -10.62 23.70
CA LEU A 24 6.62 -11.12 22.35
C LEU A 24 7.96 -11.81 22.18
N LEU A 25 9.01 -11.27 22.80
CA LEU A 25 10.38 -11.80 22.70
C LEU A 25 10.73 -12.85 23.76
N TYR A 26 9.82 -13.12 24.70
CA TYR A 26 10.07 -14.00 25.87
C TYR A 26 11.29 -13.56 26.70
N ILE A 27 11.43 -12.24 26.91
CA ILE A 27 12.55 -11.62 27.64
C ILE A 27 12.00 -10.77 28.78
N ALA A 28 12.72 -10.64 29.87
CA ALA A 28 12.32 -9.76 30.97
C ALA A 28 12.24 -8.29 30.54
N GLN A 29 11.17 -7.60 30.92
CA GLN A 29 10.93 -6.19 30.57
C GLN A 29 12.10 -5.26 30.90
N PRO A 30 12.80 -5.37 32.06
CA PRO A 30 13.97 -4.55 32.34
C PRO A 30 15.09 -4.71 31.30
N THR A 31 15.27 -5.92 30.75
CA THR A 31 16.27 -6.20 29.72
C THR A 31 15.97 -5.45 28.43
N VAL A 32 14.69 -5.44 28.02
CA VAL A 32 14.27 -4.68 26.80
C VAL A 32 14.42 -3.18 27.04
N SER A 33 13.98 -2.68 28.22
CA SER A 33 14.12 -1.26 28.57
C SER A 33 15.60 -0.82 28.59
N HIS A 34 16.47 -1.64 29.15
CA HIS A 34 17.91 -1.39 29.22
C HIS A 34 18.53 -1.36 27.80
N ALA A 35 18.16 -2.31 26.94
CA ALA A 35 18.65 -2.37 25.57
C ALA A 35 18.30 -1.10 24.76
N ILE A 36 17.07 -0.58 24.91
CA ILE A 36 16.68 0.70 24.28
C ILE A 36 17.54 1.84 24.82
N SER A 37 17.69 1.95 26.14
CA SER A 37 18.50 3.00 26.77
C SER A 37 19.99 2.91 26.36
N GLU A 38 20.52 1.70 26.21
CA GLU A 38 21.89 1.51 25.69
C GLU A 38 22.05 1.97 24.26
N LEU A 39 21.06 1.68 23.39
CA LEU A 39 21.07 2.17 22.00
C LEU A 39 21.06 3.70 21.97
N GLU A 40 20.14 4.33 22.68
CA GLU A 40 20.01 5.79 22.76
C GLU A 40 21.29 6.43 23.28
N LYS A 41 21.86 5.87 24.33
CA LYS A 41 23.12 6.37 24.94
C LYS A 41 24.33 6.18 24.03
N TYR A 42 24.46 4.99 23.40
CA TYR A 42 25.61 4.67 22.56
C TYR A 42 25.70 5.57 21.32
N TYR A 43 24.56 5.87 20.70
CA TYR A 43 24.50 6.74 19.52
C TYR A 43 24.21 8.20 19.84
N ASN A 44 23.96 8.53 21.12
CA ASN A 44 23.57 9.87 21.56
C ASN A 44 22.33 10.39 20.82
N VAL A 45 21.31 9.55 20.67
CA VAL A 45 20.04 9.87 20.01
C VAL A 45 18.86 9.51 20.91
N ARG A 46 17.72 10.11 20.67
CA ARG A 46 16.43 9.64 21.22
C ARG A 46 15.69 8.86 20.16
N LEU A 47 15.31 7.63 20.50
CA LEU A 47 14.50 6.76 19.65
C LEU A 47 13.01 6.93 19.95
N PHE A 48 12.68 7.21 21.20
CA PHE A 48 11.30 7.35 21.67
C PHE A 48 11.13 8.59 22.55
N ASP A 49 9.96 9.24 22.36
CA ASP A 49 9.42 10.24 23.27
C ASP A 49 8.32 9.63 24.14
N ARG A 50 8.20 10.11 25.36
CA ARG A 50 7.08 9.74 26.26
C ARG A 50 6.09 10.89 26.34
N ILE A 51 4.97 10.75 25.64
CA ILE A 51 3.91 11.76 25.62
C ILE A 51 2.64 11.10 26.21
N ASN A 52 2.07 11.67 27.27
CA ASN A 52 0.86 11.16 27.92
C ASN A 52 0.92 9.65 28.24
N GLN A 53 2.03 9.21 28.82
CA GLN A 53 2.32 7.80 29.16
C GLN A 53 2.41 6.84 27.95
N ARG A 54 2.39 7.36 26.72
CA ARG A 54 2.59 6.57 25.49
C ARG A 54 4.01 6.74 24.99
N LEU A 55 4.52 5.64 24.44
CA LEU A 55 5.81 5.62 23.76
C LEU A 55 5.58 5.99 22.29
N ILE A 56 6.16 7.10 21.87
CA ILE A 56 6.04 7.61 20.49
C ILE A 56 7.43 7.61 19.85
N LEU A 57 7.52 7.03 18.66
CA LEU A 57 8.76 6.97 17.91
C LEU A 57 9.14 8.37 17.40
N THR A 58 10.39 8.78 17.65
CA THR A 58 10.94 10.04 17.12
C THR A 58 11.20 9.94 15.61
N GLU A 59 11.51 11.06 14.95
CA GLU A 59 11.91 11.05 13.53
C GLU A 59 13.17 10.20 13.32
N THR A 60 14.21 10.41 14.14
CA THR A 60 15.43 9.59 14.14
C THR A 60 15.09 8.10 14.40
N GLY A 61 14.14 7.85 15.32
CA GLY A 61 13.67 6.49 15.59
C GLY A 61 13.06 5.83 14.36
N ARG A 62 12.26 6.56 13.55
CA ARG A 62 11.67 6.02 12.30
C ARG A 62 12.74 5.69 11.27
N GLU A 63 13.71 6.57 11.06
CA GLU A 63 14.81 6.32 10.14
C GLU A 63 15.63 5.11 10.55
N LEU A 64 15.94 5.00 11.85
CA LEU A 64 16.69 3.87 12.38
C LEU A 64 15.88 2.57 12.41
N LEU A 65 14.55 2.63 12.51
CA LEU A 65 13.69 1.44 12.39
C LEU A 65 13.83 0.78 11.02
N VAL A 66 13.80 1.58 9.95
CA VAL A 66 13.98 1.06 8.58
C VAL A 66 15.34 0.36 8.47
N SER A 67 16.42 1.05 8.87
CA SER A 67 17.76 0.47 8.82
C SER A 67 17.92 -0.76 9.72
N ALA A 68 17.30 -0.77 10.90
CA ALA A 68 17.32 -1.94 11.79
C ALA A 68 16.64 -3.15 11.17
N LYS A 69 15.49 -2.96 10.50
CA LYS A 69 14.79 -4.05 9.79
C LYS A 69 15.60 -4.55 8.60
N GLU A 70 16.30 -3.68 7.87
CA GLU A 70 17.20 -4.08 6.79
C GLU A 70 18.33 -4.97 7.31
N ILE A 71 19.03 -4.53 8.35
CA ILE A 71 20.14 -5.30 8.96
C ILE A 71 19.63 -6.67 9.44
N LEU A 72 18.47 -6.73 10.08
CA LEU A 72 17.89 -8.00 10.54
C LEU A 72 17.51 -8.90 9.38
N SER A 73 16.95 -8.36 8.32
CA SER A 73 16.60 -9.10 7.09
C SER A 73 17.84 -9.66 6.38
N ASP A 74 18.90 -8.85 6.28
CA ASP A 74 20.16 -9.29 5.69
C ASP A 74 20.84 -10.36 6.54
N PHE A 75 20.78 -10.23 7.86
CA PHE A 75 21.30 -11.25 8.77
C PHE A 75 20.51 -12.56 8.68
N GLU A 76 19.19 -12.51 8.61
CA GLU A 76 18.36 -13.70 8.38
C GLU A 76 18.66 -14.35 7.02
N SER A 77 18.94 -13.54 6.01
CA SER A 77 19.37 -14.03 4.68
C SER A 77 20.73 -14.72 4.76
N PHE A 78 21.67 -14.15 5.50
CA PHE A 78 22.97 -14.78 5.77
C PHE A 78 22.80 -16.12 6.52
N GLU A 79 21.98 -16.16 7.59
CA GLU A 79 21.72 -17.40 8.33
C GLU A 79 21.06 -18.47 7.43
N ARG A 80 20.13 -18.08 6.55
CA ARG A 80 19.51 -19.00 5.57
C ARG A 80 20.56 -19.55 4.60
N LEU A 81 21.38 -18.69 4.01
CA LEU A 81 22.45 -19.12 3.10
C LEU A 81 23.44 -20.07 3.80
N ALA A 82 23.78 -19.79 5.04
CA ALA A 82 24.70 -20.60 5.82
C ALA A 82 24.10 -21.96 6.27
N SER A 83 22.80 -21.99 6.57
CA SER A 83 22.12 -23.17 7.15
C SER A 83 21.53 -24.13 6.13
N PHE A 84 21.14 -23.66 4.94
CA PHE A 84 20.34 -24.42 3.98
C PHE A 84 20.91 -24.50 2.55
N GLY A 85 22.15 -24.11 2.33
CA GLY A 85 22.80 -24.31 1.03
C GLY A 85 22.09 -23.66 -0.15
N GLY A 86 21.46 -22.48 0.04
CA GLY A 86 20.97 -21.68 -1.08
C GLY A 86 19.46 -21.58 -1.22
N GLN A 87 18.69 -21.33 -0.16
CA GLN A 87 17.31 -20.87 -0.33
C GLN A 87 17.25 -19.42 -0.81
N SER A 88 16.35 -19.18 -1.77
CA SER A 88 16.18 -17.92 -2.47
C SER A 88 15.87 -16.76 -1.51
N PRO A 89 16.52 -15.60 -1.67
CA PRO A 89 16.20 -14.43 -0.88
C PRO A 89 14.79 -13.94 -1.18
N ARG A 90 14.04 -13.65 -0.13
CA ARG A 90 12.68 -13.11 -0.24
C ARG A 90 12.70 -11.63 -0.59
N VAL A 91 11.88 -11.28 -1.58
CA VAL A 91 11.56 -9.88 -1.91
C VAL A 91 10.10 -9.63 -1.54
N ARG A 92 9.85 -8.67 -0.65
CA ARG A 92 8.50 -8.32 -0.16
C ARG A 92 7.96 -7.16 -0.96
N ILE A 93 6.99 -7.46 -1.81
CA ILE A 93 6.39 -6.50 -2.74
C ILE A 93 5.01 -6.12 -2.24
N GLY A 94 4.73 -4.81 -2.13
CA GLY A 94 3.41 -4.30 -1.83
C GLY A 94 2.64 -3.94 -3.10
N ALA A 95 1.32 -4.08 -3.05
CA ALA A 95 0.45 -3.53 -4.07
C ALA A 95 -0.86 -3.04 -3.48
N SER A 96 -1.38 -1.94 -4.04
CA SER A 96 -2.76 -1.54 -3.77
C SER A 96 -3.75 -2.56 -4.36
N LEU A 97 -5.00 -2.53 -3.89
CA LEU A 97 -6.01 -3.54 -4.24
C LEU A 97 -6.20 -3.68 -5.75
N THR A 98 -6.35 -2.59 -6.49
CA THR A 98 -6.54 -2.62 -7.94
C THR A 98 -5.30 -3.19 -8.65
N LEU A 99 -4.13 -2.62 -8.36
CA LEU A 99 -2.88 -2.99 -9.03
C LEU A 99 -2.46 -4.42 -8.67
N GLY A 100 -2.70 -4.82 -7.43
CA GLY A 100 -2.46 -6.18 -6.97
C GLY A 100 -3.33 -7.24 -7.65
N GLN A 101 -4.50 -6.87 -8.17
CA GLN A 101 -5.37 -7.78 -8.92
C GLN A 101 -5.11 -7.77 -10.42
N THR A 102 -4.61 -6.67 -10.97
CA THR A 102 -4.50 -6.49 -12.43
C THR A 102 -3.07 -6.60 -12.94
N VAL A 103 -2.14 -5.92 -12.29
CA VAL A 103 -0.77 -5.72 -12.79
C VAL A 103 0.21 -6.74 -12.22
N VAL A 104 0.20 -6.92 -10.88
CA VAL A 104 1.25 -7.67 -10.19
C VAL A 104 1.24 -9.18 -10.47
N PRO A 105 0.10 -9.89 -10.59
CA PRO A 105 0.12 -11.33 -10.79
C PRO A 105 0.85 -11.80 -12.06
N PRO A 106 0.70 -11.14 -13.23
CA PRO A 106 1.52 -11.43 -14.40
C PRO A 106 3.01 -11.17 -14.16
N TYR A 107 3.34 -10.10 -13.43
CA TYR A 107 4.72 -9.75 -13.08
C TYR A 107 5.38 -10.83 -12.24
N LEU A 108 4.70 -11.39 -11.23
CA LEU A 108 5.29 -12.40 -10.35
C LEU A 108 5.75 -13.68 -11.05
N LYS A 109 5.34 -13.92 -12.29
CA LYS A 109 5.85 -15.01 -13.11
C LYS A 109 7.25 -14.72 -13.68
N ARG A 110 7.58 -13.45 -13.92
CA ARG A 110 8.86 -13.06 -14.56
C ARG A 110 10.08 -13.33 -13.70
N PRO A 111 10.11 -12.96 -12.40
CA PRO A 111 11.23 -13.33 -11.55
C PRO A 111 11.50 -14.82 -11.53
N GLY A 112 10.48 -15.66 -11.48
CA GLY A 112 10.64 -17.13 -11.50
C GLY A 112 11.17 -17.68 -12.82
N THR A 113 11.12 -16.95 -13.93
CA THR A 113 11.68 -17.36 -15.22
C THR A 113 13.03 -16.71 -15.51
N GLU A 114 13.21 -15.45 -15.17
CA GLU A 114 14.41 -14.67 -15.45
C GLU A 114 15.43 -14.74 -14.29
N HIS A 115 14.92 -14.88 -13.06
CA HIS A 115 15.70 -14.97 -11.83
C HIS A 115 15.10 -16.03 -10.89
N PRO A 116 15.32 -17.34 -11.17
CA PRO A 116 14.71 -18.45 -10.40
C PRO A 116 15.08 -18.45 -8.92
N ASP A 117 16.15 -17.74 -8.56
CA ASP A 117 16.61 -17.62 -7.18
C ASP A 117 15.83 -16.56 -6.36
N ILE A 118 14.89 -15.82 -6.97
CA ILE A 118 14.09 -14.80 -6.27
C ILE A 118 12.75 -15.38 -5.81
N GLU A 119 12.55 -15.47 -4.50
CA GLU A 119 11.25 -15.73 -3.90
C GLU A 119 10.52 -14.40 -3.65
N ALA A 120 9.53 -14.06 -4.49
CA ALA A 120 8.73 -12.87 -4.33
C ALA A 120 7.49 -13.13 -3.47
N GLN A 121 7.32 -12.37 -2.40
CA GLN A 121 6.12 -12.36 -1.57
C GLN A 121 5.32 -11.10 -1.87
N LEU A 122 4.04 -11.27 -2.25
CA LEU A 122 3.14 -10.16 -2.52
C LEU A 122 2.19 -9.92 -1.34
N VAL A 123 2.07 -8.65 -0.94
CA VAL A 123 1.10 -8.16 0.04
C VAL A 123 0.16 -7.19 -0.65
N ILE A 124 -1.14 -7.46 -0.63
CA ILE A 124 -2.17 -6.61 -1.22
C ILE A 124 -3.02 -5.99 -0.11
N LYS A 125 -3.04 -4.65 -0.04
CA LYS A 125 -3.80 -3.87 0.95
C LYS A 125 -4.28 -2.55 0.32
N THR A 126 -4.88 -1.66 1.13
CA THR A 126 -5.18 -0.29 0.67
C THR A 126 -3.90 0.49 0.40
N SER A 127 -3.94 1.49 -0.50
CA SER A 127 -2.77 2.32 -0.80
C SER A 127 -2.17 2.97 0.46
N ALA A 128 -3.00 3.41 1.40
CA ALA A 128 -2.55 4.00 2.65
C ALA A 128 -1.81 2.99 3.54
N SER A 129 -2.33 1.76 3.66
CA SER A 129 -1.67 0.70 4.43
C SER A 129 -0.33 0.29 3.82
N ILE A 130 -0.28 0.17 2.48
CA ILE A 130 0.97 -0.17 1.77
C ILE A 130 2.03 0.93 1.95
N GLN A 131 1.65 2.22 1.85
CA GLN A 131 2.57 3.32 2.11
C GLN A 131 3.15 3.25 3.54
N ALA A 132 2.31 3.02 4.54
CA ALA A 132 2.76 2.88 5.93
C ALA A 132 3.72 1.68 6.12
N GLU A 133 3.49 0.56 5.44
CA GLU A 133 4.38 -0.61 5.51
C GLU A 133 5.73 -0.38 4.81
N ILE A 134 5.77 0.41 3.73
CA ILE A 134 7.03 0.86 3.13
C ILE A 134 7.78 1.81 4.10
N GLU A 135 7.08 2.76 4.72
CA GLU A 135 7.67 3.67 5.69
C GLU A 135 8.27 2.95 6.90
N ASN A 136 7.63 1.88 7.35
CA ASN A 136 8.09 1.05 8.45
C ASN A 136 9.16 0.02 8.05
N GLY A 137 9.50 -0.12 6.75
CA GLY A 137 10.44 -1.10 6.25
C GLY A 137 9.91 -2.55 6.26
N ASP A 138 8.59 -2.74 6.34
CA ASP A 138 7.95 -4.06 6.29
C ASP A 138 7.91 -4.62 4.87
N LEU A 139 7.94 -3.73 3.86
CA LEU A 139 7.99 -4.05 2.44
C LEU A 139 9.26 -3.46 1.82
N ASP A 140 9.72 -4.06 0.73
CA ASP A 140 10.92 -3.62 0.03
C ASP A 140 10.61 -2.52 -0.98
N PHE A 141 9.56 -2.67 -1.76
CA PHE A 141 8.97 -1.68 -2.63
C PHE A 141 7.51 -2.01 -2.91
N ALA A 142 6.76 -1.09 -3.51
CA ALA A 142 5.36 -1.32 -3.80
C ALA A 142 4.87 -0.52 -5.01
N ILE A 143 3.74 -0.94 -5.59
CA ILE A 143 2.98 -0.16 -6.54
C ILE A 143 1.63 0.24 -5.95
N VAL A 144 1.32 1.52 -6.04
CA VAL A 144 0.10 2.09 -5.45
C VAL A 144 -0.53 3.14 -6.35
N GLU A 145 -1.85 3.27 -6.22
CA GLU A 145 -2.59 4.38 -6.81
C GLU A 145 -2.62 5.58 -5.89
N GLY A 146 -2.85 6.74 -6.48
CA GLY A 146 -3.15 7.98 -5.77
C GLY A 146 -1.92 8.80 -5.41
N GLU A 147 -2.13 9.84 -4.62
CA GLU A 147 -1.07 10.77 -4.25
C GLU A 147 -0.16 10.17 -3.17
N ILE A 148 1.12 10.42 -3.36
CA ILE A 148 2.16 10.06 -2.40
C ILE A 148 2.62 11.37 -1.74
N SER A 149 2.15 11.61 -0.53
CA SER A 149 2.46 12.82 0.23
C SER A 149 3.54 12.63 1.30
N SER A 150 3.93 11.39 1.54
CA SER A 150 4.92 11.07 2.57
C SER A 150 6.31 11.58 2.20
N PRO A 151 6.97 12.32 3.09
CA PRO A 151 8.35 12.78 2.88
C PRO A 151 9.39 11.66 2.96
N TYR A 152 8.99 10.48 3.43
CA TYR A 152 9.89 9.31 3.58
C TYR A 152 9.90 8.43 2.34
N LEU A 153 8.96 8.61 1.40
CA LEU A 153 8.84 7.81 0.21
C LEU A 153 9.42 8.52 -1.02
N ARG A 154 10.10 7.75 -1.85
CA ARG A 154 10.41 8.10 -3.22
C ARG A 154 9.37 7.42 -4.12
N ALA A 155 8.72 8.20 -4.98
CA ALA A 155 7.72 7.75 -5.90
C ALA A 155 8.17 8.00 -7.34
N GLU A 156 8.07 6.99 -8.18
CA GLU A 156 8.30 7.09 -9.62
C GLU A 156 6.97 6.78 -10.34
N LEU A 157 6.64 7.55 -11.36
CA LEU A 157 5.44 7.27 -12.15
C LEU A 157 5.59 5.89 -12.79
N PHE A 158 4.62 5.03 -12.54
CA PHE A 158 4.62 3.66 -13.04
C PHE A 158 3.66 3.50 -14.23
N THR A 159 2.37 3.75 -14.02
CA THR A 159 1.34 3.70 -15.07
C THR A 159 0.30 4.78 -14.83
N ARG A 160 -0.61 4.90 -15.80
CA ARG A 160 -1.84 5.68 -15.64
C ARG A 160 -3.04 4.78 -15.85
N ASP A 161 -4.08 5.00 -15.09
CA ASP A 161 -5.38 4.38 -15.29
C ASP A 161 -6.51 5.43 -15.23
N LYS A 162 -7.74 4.99 -15.41
CA LYS A 162 -8.91 5.86 -15.38
C LYS A 162 -9.98 5.22 -14.51
N LEU A 163 -10.65 6.01 -13.70
CA LEU A 163 -11.90 5.62 -13.06
C LEU A 163 -13.05 5.99 -14.00
N VAL A 164 -13.91 5.03 -14.30
CA VAL A 164 -15.11 5.26 -15.11
C VAL A 164 -16.36 5.14 -14.26
N ALA A 165 -17.31 6.05 -14.47
CA ALA A 165 -18.63 5.92 -13.89
C ALA A 165 -19.45 4.93 -14.72
N VAL A 166 -20.02 3.91 -14.09
CA VAL A 166 -20.82 2.88 -14.77
C VAL A 166 -22.15 2.64 -14.07
N ALA A 167 -23.15 2.34 -14.86
CA ALA A 167 -24.48 1.89 -14.41
C ALA A 167 -24.88 0.61 -15.15
N ASN A 168 -25.91 -0.07 -14.69
CA ASN A 168 -26.52 -1.16 -15.46
C ASN A 168 -27.03 -0.60 -16.80
N ALA A 169 -26.79 -1.34 -17.88
CA ALA A 169 -27.19 -0.90 -19.22
C ALA A 169 -28.71 -0.66 -19.38
N GLU A 170 -29.51 -1.38 -18.58
CA GLU A 170 -30.98 -1.33 -18.58
C GLU A 170 -31.55 -0.17 -17.75
N ASP A 171 -30.74 0.49 -16.90
CA ASP A 171 -31.19 1.60 -16.07
C ASP A 171 -31.53 2.84 -16.92
N ASP A 172 -32.60 3.55 -16.55
CA ASP A 172 -32.96 4.83 -17.17
C ASP A 172 -32.13 5.98 -16.60
N ILE A 173 -30.83 5.93 -16.90
CA ILE A 173 -29.83 6.93 -16.53
C ILE A 173 -29.21 7.50 -17.80
N PRO A 174 -29.14 8.83 -17.99
CA PRO A 174 -28.50 9.43 -19.15
C PRO A 174 -27.02 9.01 -19.28
N ASN A 175 -26.56 8.84 -20.51
CA ASN A 175 -25.15 8.49 -20.77
C ASN A 175 -24.16 9.64 -20.47
N THR A 176 -24.68 10.86 -20.27
CA THR A 176 -23.88 12.03 -19.89
C THR A 176 -24.59 12.77 -18.78
N LEU A 177 -23.87 13.10 -17.71
CA LEU A 177 -24.37 13.85 -16.57
C LEU A 177 -23.42 15.00 -16.25
N SER A 178 -23.97 16.13 -15.83
CA SER A 178 -23.15 17.13 -15.13
C SER A 178 -22.77 16.61 -13.75
N PRO A 179 -21.70 17.12 -13.13
CA PRO A 179 -21.33 16.74 -11.77
C PRO A 179 -22.44 16.97 -10.74
N GLU A 180 -23.24 18.06 -10.90
CA GLU A 180 -24.38 18.38 -10.04
C GLU A 180 -25.53 17.38 -10.23
N ALA A 181 -25.79 16.98 -11.48
CA ALA A 181 -26.82 15.98 -11.79
C ALA A 181 -26.44 14.61 -11.21
N LEU A 182 -25.15 14.25 -11.27
CA LEU A 182 -24.66 12.99 -10.69
C LEU A 182 -24.96 12.89 -9.19
N ALA A 183 -24.89 13.98 -8.43
CA ALA A 183 -25.16 14.00 -6.99
C ALA A 183 -26.60 13.58 -6.63
N HIS A 184 -27.54 13.60 -7.57
CA HIS A 184 -28.91 13.15 -7.37
C HIS A 184 -29.12 11.65 -7.59
N TYR A 185 -28.11 10.94 -8.11
CA TYR A 185 -28.16 9.48 -8.29
C TYR A 185 -27.54 8.75 -7.09
N PRO A 186 -28.04 7.54 -6.77
CA PRO A 186 -27.39 6.69 -5.77
C PRO A 186 -25.96 6.34 -6.20
N LEU A 187 -24.97 6.68 -5.40
CA LEU A 187 -23.58 6.39 -5.68
C LEU A 187 -23.09 5.17 -4.91
N LEU A 188 -22.31 4.33 -5.60
CA LEU A 188 -21.71 3.10 -5.09
C LEU A 188 -20.20 3.32 -5.09
N LEU A 189 -19.62 3.54 -3.91
CA LEU A 189 -18.24 3.99 -3.80
C LEU A 189 -17.39 3.03 -2.98
N ARG A 190 -16.09 3.15 -3.16
CA ARG A 190 -15.12 2.48 -2.30
C ARG A 190 -15.13 3.10 -0.89
N ASP A 191 -14.63 2.35 0.06
CA ASP A 191 -14.48 2.74 1.45
C ASP A 191 -13.47 3.88 1.66
N HIS A 192 -13.57 4.55 2.81
CA HIS A 192 -12.55 5.50 3.24
C HIS A 192 -11.20 4.77 3.42
N GLY A 193 -10.12 5.39 2.94
CA GLY A 193 -8.78 4.78 2.88
C GLY A 193 -8.44 4.14 1.52
N SER A 194 -9.44 4.00 0.63
CA SER A 194 -9.20 3.68 -0.78
C SER A 194 -8.68 4.91 -1.53
N ALA A 195 -7.62 4.73 -2.33
CA ALA A 195 -7.11 5.78 -3.21
C ALA A 195 -8.16 6.23 -4.25
N SER A 196 -8.99 5.31 -4.75
CA SER A 196 -10.10 5.63 -5.66
C SER A 196 -11.11 6.56 -5.01
N ARG A 197 -11.46 6.31 -3.73
CA ARG A 197 -12.38 7.17 -2.99
C ARG A 197 -11.79 8.57 -2.76
N ALA A 198 -10.58 8.64 -2.24
CA ALA A 198 -9.89 9.91 -1.99
C ALA A 198 -9.75 10.74 -3.27
N PHE A 199 -9.41 10.10 -4.38
CA PHE A 199 -9.32 10.76 -5.69
C PHE A 199 -10.65 11.36 -6.14
N LEU A 200 -11.75 10.61 -6.05
CA LEU A 200 -13.09 11.10 -6.42
C LEU A 200 -13.55 12.22 -5.51
N GLU A 201 -13.37 12.11 -4.21
CA GLU A 201 -13.72 13.17 -3.25
C GLU A 201 -12.98 14.47 -3.56
N LYS A 202 -11.69 14.38 -3.92
CA LYS A 202 -10.90 15.53 -4.35
C LYS A 202 -11.46 16.16 -5.62
N LEU A 203 -11.79 15.36 -6.64
CA LEU A 203 -12.37 15.85 -7.90
C LEU A 203 -13.71 16.56 -7.68
N PHE A 204 -14.61 15.97 -6.90
CA PHE A 204 -15.92 16.56 -6.64
C PHE A 204 -15.83 17.78 -5.71
N SER A 205 -14.98 17.73 -4.69
CA SER A 205 -14.75 18.87 -3.79
C SER A 205 -14.20 20.09 -4.52
N ALA A 206 -13.33 19.89 -5.53
CA ALA A 206 -12.83 20.98 -6.37
C ALA A 206 -13.93 21.69 -7.18
N LYS A 207 -15.08 21.03 -7.38
CA LYS A 207 -16.29 21.60 -8.01
C LYS A 207 -17.34 22.03 -6.99
N GLY A 208 -17.04 21.98 -5.68
CA GLY A 208 -17.98 22.34 -4.61
C GLY A 208 -19.10 21.31 -4.40
N ILE A 209 -18.93 20.07 -4.93
CA ILE A 209 -19.95 19.01 -4.85
C ILE A 209 -19.57 18.04 -3.74
N HIS A 210 -20.56 17.80 -2.87
CA HIS A 210 -20.43 16.78 -1.83
C HIS A 210 -21.16 15.52 -2.26
N VAL A 211 -20.46 14.37 -2.29
CA VAL A 211 -21.04 13.08 -2.67
C VAL A 211 -21.17 12.18 -1.45
N ALA A 212 -22.37 11.67 -1.23
CA ALA A 212 -22.65 10.69 -0.20
C ALA A 212 -22.94 9.33 -0.85
N PRO A 213 -22.25 8.24 -0.48
CA PRO A 213 -22.53 6.94 -1.06
C PRO A 213 -23.82 6.35 -0.50
N ARG A 214 -24.61 5.72 -1.36
CA ARG A 214 -25.68 4.79 -0.96
C ARG A 214 -25.12 3.46 -0.46
N MET A 215 -24.01 3.02 -1.07
CA MET A 215 -23.28 1.82 -0.69
C MET A 215 -21.79 2.12 -0.64
N GLU A 216 -21.13 1.61 0.39
CA GLU A 216 -19.69 1.66 0.56
C GLU A 216 -19.12 0.25 0.65
N SER A 217 -17.98 0.00 0.00
CA SER A 217 -17.38 -1.33 -0.04
C SER A 217 -15.86 -1.28 -0.05
N VAL A 218 -15.25 -2.23 0.66
CA VAL A 218 -13.79 -2.45 0.67
C VAL A 218 -13.27 -3.09 -0.61
N ASN A 219 -14.14 -3.63 -1.48
CA ASN A 219 -13.72 -4.24 -2.73
C ASN A 219 -14.61 -3.85 -3.92
N ASP A 220 -13.99 -3.88 -5.11
CA ASP A 220 -14.64 -3.47 -6.35
C ASP A 220 -15.65 -4.50 -6.83
N GLN A 221 -15.48 -5.80 -6.54
CA GLN A 221 -16.41 -6.85 -6.97
C GLN A 221 -17.80 -6.70 -6.35
N ALA A 222 -17.90 -6.24 -5.10
CA ALA A 222 -19.19 -5.96 -4.48
C ALA A 222 -19.89 -4.79 -5.17
N LEU A 223 -19.14 -3.75 -5.59
CA LEU A 223 -19.70 -2.63 -6.35
C LEU A 223 -20.16 -3.07 -7.75
N ILE A 224 -19.39 -3.92 -8.44
CA ILE A 224 -19.79 -4.53 -9.71
C ILE A 224 -21.11 -5.29 -9.56
N THR A 225 -21.23 -6.09 -8.51
CA THR A 225 -22.48 -6.83 -8.22
C THR A 225 -23.65 -5.89 -7.94
N ALA A 226 -23.40 -4.78 -7.24
CA ALA A 226 -24.42 -3.77 -6.97
C ALA A 226 -24.88 -3.03 -8.25
N VAL A 227 -23.98 -2.79 -9.20
CA VAL A 227 -24.34 -2.25 -10.53
C VAL A 227 -25.23 -3.24 -11.29
N TYR A 228 -24.92 -4.54 -11.28
CA TYR A 228 -25.80 -5.55 -11.87
C TYR A 228 -27.20 -5.57 -11.25
N ALA A 229 -27.31 -5.26 -9.97
CA ALA A 229 -28.56 -5.18 -9.25
C ALA A 229 -29.27 -3.82 -9.40
N SER A 230 -28.81 -2.93 -10.29
CA SER A 230 -29.39 -1.59 -10.53
C SER A 230 -29.47 -0.73 -9.26
N LEU A 231 -28.48 -0.85 -8.36
CA LEU A 231 -28.48 -0.08 -7.11
C LEU A 231 -27.99 1.36 -7.27
N GLY A 232 -27.36 1.70 -8.40
CA GLY A 232 -26.88 3.04 -8.69
C GLY A 232 -25.63 3.08 -9.59
N ILE A 233 -24.93 4.21 -9.56
CA ILE A 233 -23.73 4.48 -10.35
C ILE A 233 -22.49 4.17 -9.53
N ALA A 234 -21.58 3.33 -10.05
CA ALA A 234 -20.28 3.05 -9.44
C ALA A 234 -19.15 3.74 -10.20
N PHE A 235 -18.13 4.20 -9.46
CA PHE A 235 -16.85 4.60 -10.04
C PHE A 235 -15.83 3.49 -9.84
N LEU A 236 -15.39 2.90 -10.94
CA LEU A 236 -14.53 1.72 -10.93
C LEU A 236 -13.35 1.90 -11.90
N PRO A 237 -12.21 1.25 -11.66
CA PRO A 237 -11.14 1.17 -12.64
C PRO A 237 -11.65 0.62 -13.98
N GLU A 238 -11.31 1.28 -15.08
CA GLU A 238 -11.73 0.90 -16.42
C GLU A 238 -11.40 -0.57 -16.72
N THR A 239 -10.27 -1.06 -16.26
CA THR A 239 -9.83 -2.46 -16.43
C THR A 239 -10.80 -3.48 -15.84
N PHE A 240 -11.52 -3.14 -14.78
CA PHE A 240 -12.49 -4.06 -14.16
C PHE A 240 -13.83 -4.09 -14.90
N VAL A 241 -14.19 -3.00 -15.56
CA VAL A 241 -15.53 -2.85 -16.15
C VAL A 241 -15.55 -2.95 -17.68
N PHE A 242 -14.38 -2.83 -18.34
CA PHE A 242 -14.26 -2.92 -19.79
C PHE A 242 -15.00 -4.13 -20.38
N GLY A 243 -14.78 -5.32 -19.82
CA GLY A 243 -15.45 -6.53 -20.29
C GLY A 243 -16.96 -6.54 -20.06
N HIS A 244 -17.47 -5.84 -19.04
CA HIS A 244 -18.91 -5.71 -18.76
C HIS A 244 -19.56 -4.72 -19.74
N ILE A 245 -18.87 -3.62 -20.04
CA ILE A 245 -19.32 -2.64 -21.02
C ILE A 245 -19.31 -3.25 -22.44
N ALA A 246 -18.24 -3.94 -22.83
CA ALA A 246 -18.15 -4.58 -24.13
C ALA A 246 -19.25 -5.64 -24.39
N ARG A 247 -19.73 -6.29 -23.34
CA ARG A 247 -20.86 -7.25 -23.39
C ARG A 247 -22.24 -6.59 -23.28
N GLY A 248 -22.31 -5.27 -23.23
CA GLY A 248 -23.58 -4.52 -23.10
C GLY A 248 -24.30 -4.73 -21.77
N LYS A 249 -23.59 -5.16 -20.71
CA LYS A 249 -24.17 -5.33 -19.37
C LYS A 249 -24.13 -4.04 -18.58
N PHE A 250 -23.07 -3.25 -18.79
CA PHE A 250 -22.91 -1.93 -18.19
C PHE A 250 -22.88 -0.89 -19.30
N LYS A 251 -23.28 0.32 -18.95
CA LYS A 251 -23.03 1.53 -19.73
C LYS A 251 -22.12 2.47 -18.99
N GLU A 252 -21.18 3.08 -19.71
CA GLU A 252 -20.36 4.17 -19.18
C GLU A 252 -21.22 5.44 -19.11
N ILE A 253 -21.11 6.14 -17.99
CA ILE A 253 -21.73 7.45 -17.76
C ILE A 253 -20.62 8.49 -17.85
N LYS A 254 -20.65 9.32 -18.89
CA LYS A 254 -19.72 10.42 -19.05
C LYS A 254 -20.07 11.55 -18.07
N ILE A 255 -19.14 11.96 -17.25
CA ILE A 255 -19.33 13.14 -16.38
C ILE A 255 -18.66 14.34 -17.06
N GLU A 256 -19.44 15.40 -17.28
CA GLU A 256 -18.98 16.61 -17.96
C GLU A 256 -17.85 17.27 -17.17
N ASP A 257 -16.83 17.77 -17.89
CA ASP A 257 -15.70 18.48 -17.31
C ASP A 257 -14.99 17.77 -16.13
N LEU A 258 -15.02 16.43 -16.12
CA LEU A 258 -14.35 15.60 -15.12
C LEU A 258 -13.27 14.74 -15.79
N ASP A 259 -12.00 15.04 -15.54
CA ASP A 259 -10.91 14.13 -15.86
C ASP A 259 -10.68 13.16 -14.68
N SER A 260 -11.03 11.91 -14.89
CA SER A 260 -10.90 10.84 -13.92
C SER A 260 -9.63 9.99 -14.13
N SER A 261 -8.68 10.48 -14.91
CA SER A 261 -7.37 9.86 -15.08
C SER A 261 -6.53 10.04 -13.81
N ARG A 262 -5.83 9.00 -13.42
CA ARG A 262 -4.97 9.03 -12.23
C ARG A 262 -3.64 8.35 -12.50
N ASN A 263 -2.65 8.74 -11.72
CA ASN A 263 -1.32 8.16 -11.77
C ASN A 263 -1.18 7.02 -10.77
N ASN A 264 -0.45 6.00 -11.16
CA ASN A 264 0.01 4.91 -10.32
C ASN A 264 1.52 5.00 -10.16
N TYR A 265 2.02 4.74 -8.98
CA TYR A 265 3.41 4.96 -8.62
C TYR A 265 4.07 3.69 -8.13
N LEU A 266 5.31 3.49 -8.55
CA LEU A 266 6.25 2.59 -7.90
C LEU A 266 6.90 3.36 -6.75
N ILE A 267 6.75 2.87 -5.53
CA ILE A 267 7.23 3.52 -4.31
C ILE A 267 8.24 2.68 -3.57
N ILE A 268 9.20 3.37 -2.97
CA ILE A 268 10.23 2.78 -2.11
C ILE A 268 10.57 3.77 -1.00
N HIS A 269 10.99 3.30 0.16
CA HIS A 269 11.49 4.20 1.20
C HIS A 269 12.78 4.89 0.72
N LYS A 270 12.89 6.22 0.89
CA LYS A 270 14.01 7.03 0.34
C LYS A 270 15.39 6.58 0.82
N ASN A 271 15.48 6.01 2.03
CA ASN A 271 16.70 5.53 2.62
C ASN A 271 16.94 4.03 2.39
N LYS A 272 16.02 3.32 1.71
CA LYS A 272 16.15 1.89 1.41
C LYS A 272 17.30 1.65 0.47
N ARG A 273 18.19 0.74 0.85
CA ARG A 273 19.21 0.16 -0.01
C ARG A 273 18.75 -1.22 -0.43
N LEU A 274 18.52 -1.39 -1.70
CA LEU A 274 18.15 -2.68 -2.26
C LEU A 274 19.41 -3.56 -2.36
N ASN A 275 19.30 -4.82 -1.94
CA ASN A 275 20.30 -5.82 -2.27
C ASN A 275 20.14 -6.25 -3.74
N THR A 276 21.07 -7.05 -4.27
CA THR A 276 21.10 -7.48 -5.68
C THR A 276 19.77 -8.11 -6.15
N PHE A 277 19.14 -8.92 -5.32
CA PHE A 277 17.88 -9.60 -5.66
C PHE A 277 16.68 -8.66 -5.62
N GLN A 278 16.63 -7.79 -4.62
CA GLN A 278 15.60 -6.75 -4.51
C GLN A 278 15.71 -5.76 -5.67
N GLU A 279 16.94 -5.39 -6.06
CA GLU A 279 17.19 -4.49 -7.18
C GLU A 279 16.76 -5.13 -8.50
N ALA A 280 17.10 -6.40 -8.74
CA ALA A 280 16.64 -7.13 -9.92
C ALA A 280 15.09 -7.18 -9.99
N ALA A 281 14.41 -7.52 -8.90
CA ALA A 281 12.96 -7.53 -8.84
C ALA A 281 12.36 -6.12 -9.03
N TYR A 282 12.98 -5.08 -8.48
CA TYR A 282 12.55 -3.68 -8.65
C TYR A 282 12.68 -3.23 -10.10
N LEU A 283 13.80 -3.55 -10.77
CA LEU A 283 14.02 -3.20 -12.17
C LEU A 283 13.04 -3.92 -13.10
N LEU A 284 12.79 -5.22 -12.87
CA LEU A 284 11.77 -5.97 -13.61
C LEU A 284 10.36 -5.35 -13.48
N MET A 285 10.02 -4.81 -12.28
CA MET A 285 8.75 -4.10 -12.08
C MET A 285 8.72 -2.79 -12.88
N LYS A 286 9.83 -2.09 -12.95
CA LYS A 286 9.93 -0.79 -13.63
C LYS A 286 9.84 -0.89 -15.16
N GLU A 287 10.19 -2.04 -15.73
CA GLU A 287 10.15 -2.29 -17.18
C GLU A 287 8.75 -2.69 -17.70
N MET A 288 7.75 -2.72 -16.86
CA MET A 288 6.36 -3.00 -17.25
C MET A 288 5.66 -1.76 -17.78
#